data_8c37a7d74ab9a98a679b7b8d9f72ae96
#
_entry.id   8c37a7d74ab9a98a679b7b8d9f72ae96
#
_cell.length_a   1.000
_cell.length_b   1.000
_cell.length_c   1.000
_cell.angle_alpha   90.00
_cell.angle_beta   90.00
_cell.angle_gamma   90.00
#
_symmetry.space_group_name_H-M   'P 1'
#
loop_
_entity.id
_entity.type
_entity.pdbx_description
1 polymer ?
#
loop_
_entity_poly.entity_id
_entity_poly.type
_entity_poly.pdbx_seq_one_letter_code
_entity_poly.pdbx_strand_id
1 'polypeptide(L)'
;GALSFEDGLVLVSKRAMAMQKACEATPSTMAAVLALPDATVEEICASIKDEVVVCANYNCPGQLVISGSIPGIDQACEKLLAAGAKRALKLKVGGAFHSPLMEPARTELAAAIEATTINKPSCPVYQNVSTKAETCPETIKANLIAQLTAPVRWTQSVQNMIADGATHFIELGPG
;
A
#
# COMPACT_ATOMS: atom_id res chain seq x y z
N GLY A 1 1.69 17.33 13.56
CA GLY A 1 2.58 17.49 14.68
C GLY A 1 3.07 16.18 15.31
N ALA A 2 2.78 14.98 14.71
CA ALA A 2 3.30 13.72 15.25
C ALA A 2 4.82 13.56 15.06
N LEU A 3 5.35 14.14 13.97
CA LEU A 3 6.77 14.17 13.63
C LEU A 3 7.21 15.61 13.39
N SER A 4 8.50 15.90 13.60
CA SER A 4 9.12 17.11 13.04
C SER A 4 9.20 16.97 11.52
N PHE A 5 9.36 18.08 10.81
CA PHE A 5 9.55 18.03 9.35
C PHE A 5 10.85 17.29 9.00
N GLU A 6 11.91 17.53 9.74
CA GLU A 6 13.23 16.94 9.56
C GLU A 6 13.18 15.41 9.76
N ASP A 7 12.57 14.94 10.84
CA ASP A 7 12.43 13.49 11.09
C ASP A 7 11.58 12.83 10.02
N GLY A 8 10.48 13.48 9.60
CA GLY A 8 9.65 12.99 8.51
C GLY A 8 10.42 12.85 7.20
N LEU A 9 11.24 13.84 6.85
CA LEU A 9 12.06 13.82 5.64
C LEU A 9 13.12 12.71 5.69
N VAL A 10 13.77 12.52 6.84
CA VAL A 10 14.75 11.43 7.05
C VAL A 10 14.07 10.07 6.89
N LEU A 11 12.90 9.86 7.50
CA LEU A 11 12.16 8.59 7.37
C LEU A 11 11.72 8.31 5.93
N VAL A 12 11.22 9.30 5.21
CA VAL A 12 10.82 9.15 3.80
C VAL A 12 12.02 8.81 2.92
N SER A 13 13.18 9.45 3.15
CA SER A 13 14.42 9.13 2.44
C SER A 13 14.87 7.70 2.71
N LYS A 14 14.91 7.26 3.97
CA LYS A 14 15.27 5.88 4.35
C LYS A 14 14.30 4.87 3.73
N ARG A 15 13.00 5.17 3.76
CA ARG A 15 11.97 4.35 3.12
C ARG A 15 12.23 4.18 1.62
N ALA A 16 12.51 5.27 0.91
CA ALA A 16 12.77 5.23 -0.52
C ALA A 16 13.99 4.36 -0.86
N MET A 17 15.08 4.53 -0.11
CA MET A 17 16.31 3.74 -0.31
C MET A 17 16.09 2.25 0.00
N ALA A 18 15.42 1.92 1.10
CA ALA A 18 15.13 0.53 1.47
C ALA A 18 14.23 -0.16 0.42
N MET A 19 13.21 0.55 -0.06
CA MET A 19 12.32 0.04 -1.11
C MET A 19 13.05 -0.16 -2.44
N GLN A 20 13.90 0.78 -2.84
CA GLN A 20 14.71 0.66 -4.06
C GLN A 20 15.62 -0.59 -3.99
N LYS A 21 16.31 -0.77 -2.89
CA LYS A 21 17.16 -1.95 -2.64
C LYS A 21 16.39 -3.27 -2.70
N ALA A 22 15.17 -3.31 -2.12
CA ALA A 22 14.31 -4.49 -2.21
C ALA A 22 13.85 -4.78 -3.65
N CYS A 23 13.55 -3.75 -4.44
CA CYS A 23 13.19 -3.89 -5.85
C CYS A 23 14.36 -4.44 -6.70
N GLU A 24 15.57 -4.00 -6.42
CA GLU A 24 16.78 -4.46 -7.13
C GLU A 24 17.11 -5.92 -6.80
N ALA A 25 16.84 -6.34 -5.55
CA ALA A 25 17.09 -7.71 -5.11
C ALA A 25 16.09 -8.72 -5.68
N THR A 26 14.85 -8.33 -5.90
CA THR A 26 13.78 -9.26 -6.35
C THR A 26 12.96 -8.63 -7.48
N PRO A 27 13.20 -9.04 -8.76
CA PRO A 27 12.42 -8.57 -9.90
C PRO A 27 10.93 -8.85 -9.71
N SER A 28 10.14 -7.79 -9.68
CA SER A 28 8.72 -7.86 -9.39
C SER A 28 7.98 -6.66 -10.00
N THR A 29 6.65 -6.68 -9.98
CA THR A 29 5.86 -5.64 -10.64
C THR A 29 4.47 -5.51 -10.05
N MET A 30 3.69 -4.60 -10.60
CA MET A 30 2.29 -4.34 -10.24
C MET A 30 1.43 -4.24 -11.50
N ALA A 31 0.11 -4.45 -11.35
CA ALA A 31 -0.85 -4.21 -12.43
C ALA A 31 -2.12 -3.54 -11.90
N ALA A 32 -2.66 -2.61 -12.67
CA ALA A 32 -3.95 -1.98 -12.40
C ALA A 32 -5.08 -2.79 -13.01
N VAL A 33 -6.09 -3.10 -12.21
CA VAL A 33 -7.28 -3.87 -12.58
C VAL A 33 -8.49 -2.93 -12.53
N LEU A 34 -9.26 -2.89 -13.62
CA LEU A 34 -10.42 -2.00 -13.75
C LEU A 34 -11.69 -2.77 -14.00
N ALA A 35 -12.76 -2.31 -13.35
CA ALA A 35 -14.14 -2.74 -13.55
C ALA A 35 -14.43 -4.21 -13.17
N LEU A 36 -13.75 -4.71 -12.14
CA LEU A 36 -14.13 -5.93 -11.43
C LEU A 36 -14.45 -5.62 -9.96
N PRO A 37 -15.34 -6.38 -9.32
CA PRO A 37 -15.52 -6.33 -7.87
C PRO A 37 -14.24 -6.73 -7.14
N ASP A 38 -13.94 -6.05 -6.03
CA ASP A 38 -12.75 -6.33 -5.23
C ASP A 38 -12.65 -7.81 -4.81
N ALA A 39 -13.76 -8.42 -4.37
CA ALA A 39 -13.83 -9.82 -3.97
C ALA A 39 -13.38 -10.78 -5.11
N THR A 40 -13.80 -10.51 -6.35
CA THR A 40 -13.39 -11.31 -7.51
C THR A 40 -11.88 -11.20 -7.76
N VAL A 41 -11.31 -10.00 -7.61
CA VAL A 41 -9.87 -9.79 -7.76
C VAL A 41 -9.11 -10.52 -6.65
N GLU A 42 -9.59 -10.44 -5.40
CA GLU A 42 -9.01 -11.13 -4.25
C GLU A 42 -9.01 -12.66 -4.44
N GLU A 43 -10.14 -13.23 -4.87
CA GLU A 43 -10.28 -14.66 -5.16
C GLU A 43 -9.30 -15.14 -6.25
N ILE A 44 -9.17 -14.37 -7.34
CA ILE A 44 -8.25 -14.69 -8.42
C ILE A 44 -6.80 -14.62 -7.93
N CYS A 45 -6.40 -13.58 -7.22
CA CYS A 45 -5.06 -13.48 -6.64
C CYS A 45 -4.79 -14.66 -5.70
N ALA A 46 -5.74 -14.99 -4.81
CA ALA A 46 -5.64 -16.10 -3.88
C ALA A 46 -5.61 -17.49 -4.58
N SER A 47 -6.08 -17.60 -5.82
CA SER A 47 -6.03 -18.85 -6.61
C SER A 47 -4.65 -19.19 -7.16
N ILE A 48 -3.74 -18.21 -7.20
CA ILE A 48 -2.36 -18.38 -7.67
C ILE A 48 -1.50 -18.81 -6.48
N LYS A 49 -1.05 -20.07 -6.45
CA LYS A 49 -0.37 -20.66 -5.29
C LYS A 49 1.14 -20.74 -5.43
N ASP A 50 1.64 -20.80 -6.66
CA ASP A 50 3.06 -21.02 -6.95
C ASP A 50 3.85 -19.70 -7.04
N GLU A 51 3.15 -18.55 -6.98
CA GLU A 51 3.72 -17.23 -7.15
C GLU A 51 3.16 -16.26 -6.10
N VAL A 52 3.89 -15.20 -5.81
CA VAL A 52 3.40 -14.12 -4.94
C VAL A 52 2.52 -13.18 -5.75
N VAL A 53 1.23 -13.13 -5.42
CA VAL A 53 0.28 -12.16 -5.98
C VAL A 53 -0.67 -11.71 -4.87
N VAL A 54 -0.77 -10.41 -4.64
CA VAL A 54 -1.64 -9.81 -3.62
C VAL A 54 -2.37 -8.58 -4.14
N CYS A 55 -3.50 -8.27 -3.53
CA CYS A 55 -4.16 -6.97 -3.69
C CYS A 55 -3.37 -5.92 -2.90
N ALA A 56 -2.82 -4.94 -3.60
CA ALA A 56 -1.91 -3.94 -3.04
C ALA A 56 -2.56 -2.58 -2.77
N ASN A 57 -3.43 -2.09 -3.67
CA ASN A 57 -4.09 -0.79 -3.50
C ASN A 57 -5.57 -0.87 -3.85
N TYR A 58 -6.41 -0.52 -2.90
CA TYR A 58 -7.85 -0.31 -3.09
C TYR A 58 -8.08 1.19 -3.31
N ASN A 59 -7.98 1.64 -4.57
CA ASN A 59 -7.96 3.08 -4.90
C ASN A 59 -9.36 3.71 -4.91
N CYS A 60 -10.31 3.04 -5.55
CA CYS A 60 -11.72 3.39 -5.51
C CYS A 60 -12.55 2.17 -5.96
N PRO A 61 -13.88 2.16 -5.76
CA PRO A 61 -14.72 1.06 -6.24
C PRO A 61 -14.46 0.73 -7.71
N GLY A 62 -14.12 -0.53 -7.99
CA GLY A 62 -13.81 -1.02 -9.33
C GLY A 62 -12.41 -0.65 -9.86
N GLN A 63 -11.54 -0.08 -9.03
CA GLN A 63 -10.13 0.16 -9.36
C GLN A 63 -9.20 -0.35 -8.26
N LEU A 64 -8.55 -1.45 -8.54
CA LEU A 64 -7.64 -2.13 -7.63
C LEU A 64 -6.28 -2.32 -8.31
N VAL A 65 -5.19 -2.26 -7.54
CA VAL A 65 -3.86 -2.60 -8.01
C VAL A 65 -3.42 -3.88 -7.33
N ILE A 66 -2.93 -4.83 -8.14
CA ILE A 66 -2.31 -6.06 -7.66
C ILE A 66 -0.78 -5.95 -7.74
N SER A 67 -0.08 -6.69 -6.87
CA SER A 67 1.36 -6.62 -6.70
C SER A 67 1.93 -8.02 -6.51
N GLY A 68 3.09 -8.30 -7.12
CA GLY A 68 3.69 -9.62 -6.99
C GLY A 68 4.87 -9.89 -7.90
N SER A 69 5.27 -11.16 -7.99
CA SER A 69 6.28 -11.62 -8.94
C SER A 69 5.84 -11.38 -10.39
N ILE A 70 6.78 -11.21 -11.29
CA ILE A 70 6.46 -10.96 -12.71
C ILE A 70 5.60 -12.09 -13.28
N PRO A 71 5.95 -13.39 -13.11
CA PRO A 71 5.11 -14.49 -13.62
C PRO A 71 3.73 -14.54 -12.96
N GLY A 72 3.65 -14.24 -11.65
CA GLY A 72 2.38 -14.21 -10.91
C GLY A 72 1.45 -13.11 -11.42
N ILE A 73 1.98 -11.92 -11.66
CA ILE A 73 1.20 -10.82 -12.23
C ILE A 73 0.75 -11.12 -13.67
N ASP A 74 1.55 -11.81 -14.47
CA ASP A 74 1.15 -12.24 -15.81
C ASP A 74 -0.03 -13.20 -15.75
N GLN A 75 0.05 -14.25 -14.94
CA GLN A 75 -1.05 -15.19 -14.72
C GLN A 75 -2.31 -14.49 -14.18
N ALA A 76 -2.14 -13.56 -13.21
CA ALA A 76 -3.25 -12.82 -12.65
C ALA A 76 -3.94 -11.96 -13.70
N CYS A 77 -3.19 -11.24 -14.53
CA CYS A 77 -3.76 -10.40 -15.60
C CYS A 77 -4.59 -11.22 -16.59
N GLU A 78 -4.10 -12.40 -17.02
CA GLU A 78 -4.85 -13.29 -17.92
C GLU A 78 -6.17 -13.77 -17.28
N LYS A 79 -6.12 -14.25 -16.03
CA LYS A 79 -7.31 -14.72 -15.30
C LYS A 79 -8.32 -13.59 -15.05
N LEU A 80 -7.84 -12.38 -14.70
CA LEU A 80 -8.69 -11.23 -14.45
C LEU A 80 -9.39 -10.74 -15.72
N LEU A 81 -8.69 -10.72 -16.86
CA LEU A 81 -9.30 -10.42 -18.16
C LEU A 81 -10.35 -11.47 -18.56
N ALA A 82 -10.05 -12.76 -18.35
CA ALA A 82 -11.01 -13.84 -18.58
C ALA A 82 -12.25 -13.75 -17.68
N ALA A 83 -12.09 -13.22 -16.46
CA ALA A 83 -13.18 -12.97 -15.52
C ALA A 83 -14.00 -11.71 -15.83
N GLY A 84 -13.64 -10.96 -16.88
CA GLY A 84 -14.39 -9.78 -17.33
C GLY A 84 -13.82 -8.42 -16.89
N ALA A 85 -12.57 -8.35 -16.42
CA ALA A 85 -11.92 -7.08 -16.19
C ALA A 85 -11.88 -6.26 -17.50
N LYS A 86 -12.28 -5.00 -17.44
CA LYS A 86 -12.17 -4.10 -18.58
C LYS A 86 -10.70 -3.86 -18.96
N ARG A 87 -9.81 -3.86 -17.98
CA ARG A 87 -8.36 -3.75 -18.14
C ARG A 87 -7.63 -4.44 -17.00
N ALA A 88 -6.53 -5.09 -17.31
CA ALA A 88 -5.50 -5.54 -16.38
C ALA A 88 -4.15 -5.12 -16.99
N LEU A 89 -3.59 -4.00 -16.53
CA LEU A 89 -2.46 -3.33 -17.16
C LEU A 89 -1.26 -3.32 -16.22
N LYS A 90 -0.14 -3.89 -16.65
CA LYS A 90 1.12 -3.76 -15.93
C LYS A 90 1.52 -2.29 -15.80
N LEU A 91 1.96 -1.92 -14.62
CA LEU A 91 2.45 -0.59 -14.31
C LEU A 91 3.96 -0.50 -14.57
N LYS A 92 4.42 0.68 -14.98
CA LYS A 92 5.85 0.97 -15.14
C LYS A 92 6.47 1.30 -13.77
N VAL A 93 6.57 0.32 -12.89
CA VAL A 93 7.12 0.44 -11.54
C VAL A 93 8.26 -0.56 -11.34
N GLY A 94 9.19 -0.22 -10.44
CA GLY A 94 10.40 -1.00 -10.23
C GLY A 94 10.22 -2.23 -9.33
N GLY A 95 9.04 -2.44 -8.72
CA GLY A 95 8.87 -3.56 -7.79
C GLY A 95 7.43 -3.77 -7.33
N ALA A 96 7.24 -4.82 -6.54
CA ALA A 96 5.96 -5.24 -5.98
C ALA A 96 5.69 -4.55 -4.63
N PHE A 97 5.35 -3.28 -4.67
CA PHE A 97 5.03 -2.51 -3.46
C PHE A 97 3.80 -3.08 -2.76
N HIS A 98 3.74 -2.91 -1.43
CA HIS A 98 2.64 -3.38 -0.59
C HIS A 98 2.39 -4.89 -0.68
N SER A 99 3.46 -5.67 -0.84
CA SER A 99 3.44 -7.13 -0.91
C SER A 99 4.48 -7.74 0.02
N PRO A 100 4.44 -9.06 0.28
CA PRO A 100 5.47 -9.75 1.05
C PRO A 100 6.89 -9.60 0.49
N LEU A 101 7.05 -9.28 -0.80
CA LEU A 101 8.35 -9.05 -1.43
C LEU A 101 9.05 -7.77 -0.92
N MET A 102 8.33 -6.88 -0.21
CA MET A 102 8.90 -5.71 0.46
C MET A 102 9.37 -5.99 1.91
N GLU A 103 9.35 -7.23 2.38
CA GLU A 103 9.77 -7.57 3.75
C GLU A 103 11.20 -7.11 4.11
N PRO A 104 12.21 -7.21 3.21
CA PRO A 104 13.53 -6.66 3.49
C PRO A 104 13.51 -5.16 3.75
N ALA A 105 12.73 -4.40 2.96
CA ALA A 105 12.56 -2.96 3.17
C ALA A 105 11.81 -2.65 4.47
N ARG A 106 10.80 -3.45 4.83
CA ARG A 106 10.06 -3.31 6.09
C ARG A 106 11.00 -3.47 7.29
N THR A 107 11.84 -4.50 7.28
CA THR A 107 12.80 -4.76 8.36
C THR A 107 13.80 -3.62 8.52
N GLU A 108 14.37 -3.12 7.42
CA GLU A 108 15.32 -2.01 7.43
C GLU A 108 14.66 -0.70 7.93
N LEU A 109 13.46 -0.39 7.44
CA LEU A 109 12.73 0.82 7.85
C LEU A 109 12.20 0.74 9.28
N ALA A 110 11.84 -0.44 9.77
CA ALA A 110 11.36 -0.63 11.14
C ALA A 110 12.35 -0.10 12.18
N ALA A 111 13.64 -0.40 12.01
CA ALA A 111 14.68 0.12 12.89
C ALA A 111 14.74 1.66 12.91
N ALA A 112 14.57 2.29 11.76
CA ALA A 112 14.54 3.76 11.66
C ALA A 112 13.29 4.37 12.31
N ILE A 113 12.13 3.75 12.13
CA ILE A 113 10.87 4.18 12.74
C ILE A 113 10.94 4.02 14.26
N GLU A 114 11.48 2.90 14.76
CA GLU A 114 11.63 2.65 16.19
C GLU A 114 12.56 3.68 16.87
N ALA A 115 13.62 4.09 16.19
CA ALA A 115 14.54 5.12 16.66
C ALA A 115 13.98 6.56 16.59
N THR A 116 12.85 6.76 15.91
CA THR A 116 12.26 8.08 15.74
C THR A 116 11.19 8.34 16.80
N THR A 117 11.20 9.53 17.37
CA THR A 117 10.16 9.96 18.31
C THR A 117 8.90 10.33 17.55
N ILE A 118 7.81 9.60 17.80
CA ILE A 118 6.48 9.92 17.30
C ILE A 118 5.64 10.42 18.47
N ASN A 119 5.17 11.67 18.37
CA ASN A 119 4.33 12.31 19.37
C ASN A 119 2.85 12.08 19.05
N LYS A 120 1.99 12.36 20.03
CA LYS A 120 0.55 12.41 19.81
C LYS A 120 0.24 13.48 18.74
N PRO A 121 -0.44 13.14 17.65
CA PRO A 121 -0.79 14.12 16.63
C PRO A 121 -1.82 15.13 17.13
N SER A 122 -1.79 16.34 16.58
CA SER A 122 -2.75 17.42 16.90
C SER A 122 -4.16 17.15 16.34
N CYS A 123 -4.29 16.29 15.36
CA CYS A 123 -5.56 15.79 14.81
C CYS A 123 -5.44 14.30 14.49
N PRO A 124 -6.56 13.57 14.39
CA PRO A 124 -6.52 12.17 14.02
C PRO A 124 -5.87 11.93 12.65
N VAL A 125 -5.13 10.83 12.52
CA VAL A 125 -4.46 10.41 11.28
C VAL A 125 -5.11 9.11 10.82
N TYR A 126 -5.61 9.09 9.58
CA TYR A 126 -6.10 7.85 8.95
C TYR A 126 -4.94 7.21 8.20
N GLN A 127 -4.56 6.01 8.63
CA GLN A 127 -3.48 5.26 8.00
C GLN A 127 -4.05 4.13 7.16
N ASN A 128 -3.44 3.85 6.00
CA ASN A 128 -3.96 2.87 5.03
C ASN A 128 -4.08 1.44 5.58
N VAL A 129 -3.31 1.07 6.60
CA VAL A 129 -3.36 -0.26 7.23
C VAL A 129 -4.63 -0.43 8.07
N SER A 130 -4.90 0.53 8.97
CA SER A 130 -6.03 0.48 9.90
C SER A 130 -7.32 1.05 9.31
N THR A 131 -7.21 2.02 8.40
CA THR A 131 -8.31 2.82 7.82
C THR A 131 -9.09 3.67 8.83
N LYS A 132 -8.68 3.70 10.08
CA LYS A 132 -9.36 4.36 11.20
C LYS A 132 -8.62 5.61 11.65
N ALA A 133 -9.36 6.52 12.27
CA ALA A 133 -8.83 7.68 12.97
C ALA A 133 -7.92 7.24 14.13
N GLU A 134 -6.65 7.60 14.07
CA GLU A 134 -5.66 7.18 15.05
C GLU A 134 -4.97 8.40 15.69
N THR A 135 -4.79 8.36 17.00
CA THR A 135 -4.09 9.40 17.76
C THR A 135 -3.02 8.84 18.70
N CYS A 136 -2.95 7.51 18.85
CA CYS A 136 -1.96 6.84 19.70
C CYS A 136 -0.62 6.72 18.94
N PRO A 137 0.47 7.30 19.47
CA PRO A 137 1.78 7.24 18.80
C PRO A 137 2.28 5.83 18.54
N GLU A 138 2.07 4.90 19.46
CA GLU A 138 2.50 3.51 19.38
C GLU A 138 1.77 2.79 18.23
N THR A 139 0.46 3.00 18.10
CA THR A 139 -0.34 2.44 17.00
C THR A 139 0.06 3.06 15.66
N ILE A 140 0.30 4.38 15.62
CA ILE A 140 0.77 5.07 14.41
C ILE A 140 2.12 4.48 13.97
N LYS A 141 3.04 4.28 14.90
CA LYS A 141 4.36 3.66 14.66
C LYS A 141 4.23 2.25 14.10
N ALA A 142 3.43 1.40 14.73
CA ALA A 142 3.19 0.03 14.28
C ALA A 142 2.58 -0.02 12.87
N ASN A 143 1.62 0.85 12.58
CA ASN A 143 1.00 0.95 11.25
C ASN A 143 1.99 1.43 10.18
N LEU A 144 2.89 2.36 10.49
CA LEU A 144 3.94 2.81 9.56
C LEU A 144 4.89 1.66 9.18
N ILE A 145 5.25 0.83 10.14
CA ILE A 145 6.09 -0.37 9.90
C ILE A 145 5.33 -1.39 9.04
N ALA A 146 4.07 -1.67 9.39
CA ALA A 146 3.26 -2.66 8.67
C ALA A 146 2.96 -2.26 7.22
N GLN A 147 2.89 -0.96 6.93
CA GLN A 147 2.44 -0.44 5.63
C GLN A 147 3.29 -0.89 4.44
N LEU A 148 4.57 -1.21 4.63
CA LEU A 148 5.44 -1.61 3.51
C LEU A 148 5.00 -2.92 2.86
N THR A 149 4.43 -3.83 3.66
CA THR A 149 3.95 -5.14 3.20
C THR A 149 2.43 -5.27 3.24
N ALA A 150 1.73 -4.29 3.82
CA ALA A 150 0.27 -4.25 3.90
C ALA A 150 -0.36 -3.43 2.77
N PRO A 151 -1.59 -3.74 2.35
CA PRO A 151 -2.28 -3.03 1.30
C PRO A 151 -2.60 -1.57 1.68
N VAL A 152 -2.67 -0.73 0.68
CA VAL A 152 -3.22 0.63 0.76
C VAL A 152 -4.74 0.55 0.63
N ARG A 153 -5.45 0.72 1.72
CA ARG A 153 -6.92 0.67 1.78
C ARG A 153 -7.52 2.08 1.68
N TRP A 154 -7.23 2.76 0.57
CA TRP A 154 -7.63 4.14 0.38
C TRP A 154 -9.14 4.32 0.32
N THR A 155 -9.84 3.46 -0.43
CA THR A 155 -11.31 3.46 -0.50
C THR A 155 -11.93 3.41 0.89
N GLN A 156 -11.50 2.45 1.72
CA GLN A 156 -12.02 2.26 3.07
C GLN A 156 -11.66 3.44 3.98
N SER A 157 -10.46 4.00 3.84
CA SER A 157 -10.05 5.19 4.60
C SER A 157 -10.94 6.39 4.31
N VAL A 158 -11.21 6.67 3.02
CA VAL A 158 -12.09 7.77 2.60
C VAL A 158 -13.54 7.54 3.08
N GLN A 159 -14.05 6.31 2.96
CA GLN A 159 -15.38 5.96 3.46
C GLN A 159 -15.51 6.18 4.98
N ASN A 160 -14.49 5.79 5.75
CA ASN A 160 -14.48 6.02 7.19
C ASN A 160 -14.37 7.51 7.54
N MET A 161 -13.53 8.27 6.83
CA MET A 161 -13.47 9.73 7.01
C MET A 161 -14.83 10.40 6.76
N ILE A 162 -15.55 9.98 5.72
CA ILE A 162 -16.90 10.49 5.42
C ILE A 162 -17.88 10.09 6.54
N ALA A 163 -17.84 8.85 6.99
CA ALA A 163 -18.69 8.38 8.09
C ALA A 163 -18.41 9.12 9.41
N ASP A 164 -17.17 9.53 9.63
CA ASP A 164 -16.74 10.34 10.78
C ASP A 164 -17.00 11.84 10.59
N GLY A 165 -17.67 12.24 9.49
CA GLY A 165 -18.16 13.60 9.26
C GLY A 165 -17.29 14.49 8.36
N ALA A 166 -16.29 13.95 7.67
CA ALA A 166 -15.52 14.74 6.71
C ALA A 166 -16.37 15.11 5.50
N THR A 167 -16.43 16.41 5.17
CA THR A 167 -17.20 16.96 4.04
C THR A 167 -16.33 17.58 2.96
N HIS A 168 -15.07 17.87 3.27
CA HIS A 168 -14.11 18.49 2.36
C HIS A 168 -12.80 17.73 2.39
N PHE A 169 -12.24 17.50 1.22
CA PHE A 169 -10.94 16.86 1.05
C PHE A 169 -10.03 17.79 0.26
N ILE A 170 -8.80 17.95 0.74
CA ILE A 170 -7.78 18.77 0.09
C ILE A 170 -6.56 17.88 -0.14
N GLU A 171 -6.17 17.70 -1.39
CA GLU A 171 -4.94 17.00 -1.75
C GLU A 171 -3.76 17.98 -1.70
N LEU A 172 -2.72 17.60 -0.97
CA LEU A 172 -1.48 18.35 -0.85
C LEU A 172 -0.34 17.51 -1.41
N GLY A 173 0.32 18.04 -2.45
CA GLY A 173 1.42 17.36 -3.11
C GLY A 173 1.49 17.65 -4.61
N PRO A 174 2.33 16.95 -5.33
CA PRO A 174 2.52 17.16 -6.77
C PRO A 174 1.42 16.55 -7.65
N GLY A 175 0.38 15.93 -7.08
CA GLY A 175 -0.75 15.32 -7.81
C GLY A 175 -0.49 13.89 -8.25
#